data_a8eb7cebec1313e3e956d64348e0a97f
#
_entry.id   a8eb7cebec1313e3e956d64348e0a97f
#
_cell.length_a   1.000
_cell.length_b   1.000
_cell.length_c   1.000
_cell.angle_alpha   90.00
_cell.angle_beta   90.00
_cell.angle_gamma   90.00
#
_symmetry.space_group_name_H-M   'P 1'
#
loop_
_entity.id
_entity.type
_entity.pdbx_description
1 polymer ?
#
loop_
_entity_poly.entity_id
_entity_poly.type
_entity_poly.pdbx_seq_one_letter_code
_entity_poly.pdbx_strand_id
1 'polypeptide(L)'
;MSALRNADHVHRRYSLDDYLDLLERSTIRLEYVAGYIYAMTGASREHIQINSNLHGEFYIHLKGTNCSVSSNDMQVGVQDENGEEAYVFPDLTLACQPEDLRRVNKRDDVLFNPSAVFEVLSSSNEDYDQKTKLSLYQLIPSMTDIVFVRQDSIEIVHWTRLTGEWLSRTYAGLDATMTVLDCAIILQDIYRGVTF
;
A
#
# COMPACT_ATOMS: atom_id res chain seq x y z
N MET A 1 21.26 17.44 16.51
CA MET A 1 20.61 17.81 15.26
C MET A 1 19.12 17.59 15.45
N SER A 2 18.36 18.67 15.37
CA SER A 2 16.95 18.73 15.80
C SER A 2 16.08 17.91 14.85
N ALA A 3 15.33 16.96 15.41
CA ALA A 3 14.25 16.29 14.70
C ALA A 3 13.26 17.36 14.22
N LEU A 4 13.07 17.45 12.91
CA LEU A 4 12.00 18.23 12.33
C LEU A 4 10.69 17.65 12.87
N ARG A 5 10.01 18.42 13.70
CA ARG A 5 8.73 18.03 14.30
C ARG A 5 7.69 18.01 13.18
N ASN A 6 6.96 16.91 13.06
CA ASN A 6 5.87 16.66 12.11
C ASN A 6 4.70 17.66 12.13
N ALA A 7 4.78 18.76 12.89
CA ALA A 7 3.66 19.67 13.09
C ALA A 7 3.59 20.85 12.11
N ASP A 8 4.66 21.18 11.39
CA ASP A 8 4.70 22.43 10.61
C ASP A 8 4.40 22.25 9.10
N HIS A 9 4.29 21.00 8.59
CA HIS A 9 4.00 20.75 7.19
C HIS A 9 2.50 20.59 6.87
N VAL A 10 1.63 20.55 7.86
CA VAL A 10 0.19 20.25 7.72
C VAL A 10 -0.63 21.36 7.05
N HIS A 11 -0.04 22.54 6.79
CA HIS A 11 -0.80 23.68 6.25
C HIS A 11 -0.37 24.19 4.86
N ARG A 12 0.70 23.65 4.28
CA ARG A 12 1.13 24.05 2.96
C ARG A 12 0.70 23.04 1.92
N ARG A 13 -0.10 23.46 0.94
CA ARG A 13 -0.35 22.68 -0.27
C ARG A 13 0.81 22.84 -1.23
N TYR A 14 1.21 21.74 -1.82
CA TYR A 14 2.24 21.64 -2.85
C TYR A 14 1.56 21.37 -4.20
N SER A 15 2.11 21.89 -5.27
CA SER A 15 1.74 21.43 -6.60
C SER A 15 2.34 20.05 -6.88
N LEU A 16 1.83 19.39 -7.90
CA LEU A 16 2.42 18.13 -8.36
C LEU A 16 3.89 18.31 -8.75
N ASP A 17 4.21 19.40 -9.45
CA ASP A 17 5.58 19.73 -9.86
C ASP A 17 6.51 19.90 -8.65
N ASP A 18 6.06 20.62 -7.60
CA ASP A 18 6.82 20.75 -6.35
C ASP A 18 7.10 19.39 -5.70
N TYR A 19 6.09 18.50 -5.69
CA TYR A 19 6.25 17.14 -5.17
C TYR A 19 7.27 16.34 -5.96
N LEU A 20 7.16 16.34 -7.29
CA LEU A 20 8.06 15.58 -8.16
C LEU A 20 9.51 16.08 -8.06
N ASP A 21 9.71 17.38 -7.94
CA ASP A 21 11.01 17.98 -7.69
C ASP A 21 11.59 17.59 -6.32
N LEU A 22 10.73 17.50 -5.29
CA LEU A 22 11.15 17.06 -3.96
C LEU A 22 11.46 15.56 -3.95
N LEU A 23 10.63 14.74 -4.57
CA LEU A 23 10.81 13.29 -4.66
C LEU A 23 12.15 12.94 -5.33
N GLU A 24 12.52 13.65 -6.39
CA GLU A 24 13.79 13.42 -7.11
C GLU A 24 15.02 13.67 -6.23
N ARG A 25 14.94 14.64 -5.32
CA ARG A 25 16.05 15.03 -4.44
C ARG A 25 16.02 14.32 -3.08
N SER A 26 14.93 13.63 -2.79
CA SER A 26 14.72 12.97 -1.50
C SER A 26 15.49 11.64 -1.43
N THR A 27 16.05 11.35 -0.27
CA THR A 27 16.61 10.04 0.09
C THR A 27 15.59 9.13 0.76
N ILE A 28 14.37 9.64 1.01
CA ILE A 28 13.25 8.90 1.59
C ILE A 28 12.07 8.95 0.63
N ARG A 29 11.18 7.97 0.74
CA ARG A 29 9.95 7.95 -0.04
C ARG A 29 9.01 9.04 0.44
N LEU A 30 8.42 9.75 -0.52
CA LEU A 30 7.44 10.80 -0.28
C LEU A 30 6.16 10.42 -1.01
N GLU A 31 5.04 10.42 -0.32
CA GLU A 31 3.72 10.26 -0.90
C GLU A 31 3.07 11.63 -1.14
N TYR A 32 2.20 11.71 -2.14
CA TYR A 32 1.49 12.93 -2.48
C TYR A 32 -0.01 12.67 -2.54
N VAL A 33 -0.77 13.37 -1.73
CA VAL A 33 -2.24 13.20 -1.66
C VAL A 33 -2.90 14.56 -1.45
N ALA A 34 -3.78 14.94 -2.37
CA ALA A 34 -4.58 16.17 -2.29
C ALA A 34 -3.75 17.45 -2.02
N GLY A 35 -2.55 17.52 -2.57
CA GLY A 35 -1.62 18.64 -2.38
C GLY A 35 -0.77 18.56 -1.11
N TYR A 36 -0.83 17.47 -0.35
CA TYR A 36 0.01 17.26 0.83
C TYR A 36 1.08 16.21 0.56
N ILE A 37 2.26 16.42 1.15
CA ILE A 37 3.39 15.51 1.04
C ILE A 37 3.59 14.80 2.38
N TYR A 38 3.61 13.48 2.35
CA TYR A 38 3.82 12.61 3.49
C TYR A 38 5.17 11.91 3.37
N ALA A 39 6.02 12.07 4.37
CA ALA A 39 7.32 11.40 4.43
C ALA A 39 7.15 10.01 5.04
N MET A 40 7.56 8.98 4.31
CA MET A 40 7.58 7.62 4.85
C MET A 40 8.79 7.45 5.76
N THR A 41 8.55 7.09 7.01
CA THR A 41 9.60 6.81 8.01
C THR A 41 10.01 5.35 7.98
N GLY A 42 11.13 5.01 8.66
CA GLY A 42 11.62 3.63 8.72
C GLY A 42 10.62 2.67 9.37
N ALA A 43 10.64 1.42 8.92
CA ALA A 43 9.79 0.35 9.40
C ALA A 43 10.36 -0.34 10.65
N SER A 44 9.49 -0.86 11.52
CA SER A 44 9.87 -1.73 12.64
C SER A 44 10.33 -3.11 12.12
N ARG A 45 10.93 -3.91 13.01
CA ARG A 45 11.30 -5.29 12.68
C ARG A 45 10.08 -6.14 12.34
N GLU A 46 9.00 -5.97 13.08
CA GLU A 46 7.73 -6.68 12.93
C GLU A 46 7.11 -6.35 11.56
N HIS A 47 7.08 -5.07 11.19
CA HIS A 47 6.63 -4.60 9.89
C HIS A 47 7.43 -5.25 8.75
N ILE A 48 8.77 -5.21 8.84
CA ILE A 48 9.66 -5.80 7.82
C ILE A 48 9.40 -7.32 7.71
N GLN A 49 9.24 -8.02 8.84
CA GLN A 49 9.01 -9.46 8.84
C GLN A 49 7.66 -9.82 8.19
N ILE A 50 6.59 -9.12 8.55
CA ILE A 50 5.25 -9.30 7.96
C ILE A 50 5.30 -9.06 6.45
N ASN A 51 5.89 -7.94 6.02
CA ASN A 51 5.99 -7.60 4.61
C ASN A 51 6.81 -8.65 3.81
N SER A 52 7.90 -9.15 4.40
CA SER A 52 8.71 -10.22 3.78
C SER A 52 7.93 -11.53 3.65
N ASN A 53 7.13 -11.89 4.65
CA ASN A 53 6.29 -13.09 4.62
C ASN A 53 5.19 -12.94 3.55
N LEU A 54 4.47 -11.81 3.53
CA LEU A 54 3.45 -11.50 2.52
C LEU A 54 4.03 -11.61 1.10
N HIS A 55 5.18 -10.97 0.86
CA HIS A 55 5.83 -11.01 -0.44
C HIS A 55 6.19 -12.45 -0.83
N GLY A 56 6.75 -13.23 0.08
CA GLY A 56 7.11 -14.63 -0.16
C GLY A 56 5.92 -15.50 -0.50
N GLU A 57 4.83 -15.41 0.27
CA GLU A 57 3.62 -16.19 0.06
C GLU A 57 2.95 -15.84 -1.28
N PHE A 58 2.74 -14.56 -1.59
CA PHE A 58 2.14 -14.17 -2.87
C PHE A 58 3.04 -14.48 -4.06
N TYR A 59 4.36 -14.33 -3.93
CA TYR A 59 5.30 -14.70 -5.01
C TYR A 59 5.21 -16.19 -5.36
N ILE A 60 5.07 -17.07 -4.36
CA ILE A 60 4.95 -18.52 -4.56
C ILE A 60 3.60 -18.86 -5.19
N HIS A 61 2.50 -18.31 -4.66
CA HIS A 61 1.14 -18.62 -5.11
C HIS A 61 0.86 -18.09 -6.53
N LEU A 62 1.40 -16.93 -6.88
CA LEU A 62 1.18 -16.30 -8.17
C LEU A 62 2.18 -16.73 -9.25
N LYS A 63 3.16 -17.59 -8.89
CA LYS A 63 4.15 -18.09 -9.85
C LYS A 63 3.47 -18.87 -10.99
N GLY A 64 3.75 -18.45 -12.23
CA GLY A 64 3.17 -19.06 -13.43
C GLY A 64 1.79 -18.53 -13.82
N THR A 65 1.28 -17.55 -13.10
CA THR A 65 0.11 -16.76 -13.49
C THR A 65 0.55 -15.49 -14.26
N ASN A 66 -0.42 -14.69 -14.67
CA ASN A 66 -0.18 -13.37 -15.29
C ASN A 66 -0.10 -12.24 -14.24
N CYS A 67 0.04 -12.59 -12.96
CA CYS A 67 0.14 -11.62 -11.87
C CYS A 67 1.59 -11.35 -11.51
N SER A 68 1.90 -10.10 -11.23
CA SER A 68 3.16 -9.66 -10.64
C SER A 68 2.99 -9.31 -9.16
N VAL A 69 4.10 -9.44 -8.41
CA VAL A 69 4.21 -9.07 -7.01
C VAL A 69 5.32 -8.02 -6.89
N SER A 70 4.98 -6.85 -6.41
CA SER A 70 5.92 -5.74 -6.25
C SER A 70 6.01 -5.30 -4.80
N SER A 71 7.25 -5.01 -4.35
CA SER A 71 7.53 -4.54 -3.00
C SER A 71 7.17 -3.05 -2.82
N ASN A 72 7.42 -2.55 -1.64
CA ASN A 72 7.17 -1.19 -1.18
C ASN A 72 7.90 -0.06 -1.96
N ASP A 73 8.68 -0.37 -2.99
CA ASP A 73 9.26 0.63 -3.90
C ASP A 73 8.40 0.87 -5.15
N MET A 74 7.36 0.04 -5.38
CA MET A 74 6.39 0.27 -6.45
C MET A 74 5.51 1.46 -6.07
N GLN A 75 5.60 2.53 -6.86
CA GLN A 75 4.71 3.66 -6.71
C GLN A 75 3.38 3.38 -7.41
N VAL A 76 2.28 3.62 -6.72
CA VAL A 76 0.92 3.53 -7.27
C VAL A 76 0.39 4.93 -7.51
N GLY A 77 -0.04 5.19 -8.75
CA GLY A 77 -0.73 6.40 -9.14
C GLY A 77 -2.24 6.20 -9.05
N VAL A 78 -2.93 7.15 -8.45
CA VAL A 78 -4.39 7.20 -8.38
C VAL A 78 -4.86 8.48 -9.05
N GLN A 79 -5.86 8.37 -9.89
CA GLN A 79 -6.49 9.53 -10.50
C GLN A 79 -7.98 9.48 -10.21
N ASP A 80 -8.54 10.57 -9.68
CA ASP A 80 -9.97 10.67 -9.43
C ASP A 80 -10.75 11.07 -10.69
N GLU A 81 -12.07 11.14 -10.58
CA GLU A 81 -12.97 11.55 -11.69
C GLU A 81 -12.78 12.99 -12.15
N ASN A 82 -12.18 13.85 -11.33
CA ASN A 82 -11.87 15.25 -11.64
C ASN A 82 -10.47 15.40 -12.26
N GLY A 83 -9.70 14.31 -12.34
CA GLY A 83 -8.33 14.29 -12.83
C GLY A 83 -7.31 14.72 -11.78
N GLU A 84 -7.69 14.81 -10.50
CA GLU A 84 -6.73 15.02 -9.42
C GLU A 84 -5.93 13.74 -9.18
N GLU A 85 -4.62 13.89 -9.00
CA GLU A 85 -3.70 12.77 -8.88
C GLU A 85 -3.15 12.63 -7.46
N ALA A 86 -2.98 11.38 -7.05
CA ALA A 86 -2.27 11.00 -5.84
C ALA A 86 -1.22 9.94 -6.16
N TYR A 87 -0.14 9.93 -5.40
CA TYR A 87 0.98 9.01 -5.56
C TYR A 87 1.36 8.43 -4.20
N VAL A 88 1.24 7.13 -4.05
CA VAL A 88 1.45 6.41 -2.79
C VAL A 88 2.38 5.21 -2.99
N PHE A 89 2.94 4.69 -1.89
CA PHE A 89 3.81 3.52 -1.88
C PHE A 89 3.23 2.45 -0.95
N PRO A 90 2.39 1.54 -1.45
CA PRO A 90 1.92 0.41 -0.65
C PRO A 90 3.07 -0.49 -0.21
N ASP A 91 2.93 -1.18 0.91
CA ASP A 91 3.94 -2.13 1.38
C ASP A 91 4.07 -3.34 0.45
N LEU A 92 2.96 -3.78 -0.17
CA LEU A 92 2.96 -4.79 -1.21
C LEU A 92 1.88 -4.47 -2.25
N THR A 93 2.19 -4.69 -3.52
CA THR A 93 1.28 -4.46 -4.65
C THR A 93 1.21 -5.69 -5.54
N LEU A 94 0.00 -6.10 -5.91
CA LEU A 94 -0.24 -7.17 -6.88
C LEU A 94 -0.94 -6.60 -8.11
N ALA A 95 -0.47 -6.98 -9.31
CA ALA A 95 -1.10 -6.62 -10.57
C ALA A 95 -1.31 -7.86 -11.44
N CYS A 96 -2.56 -8.16 -11.83
CA CYS A 96 -2.97 -9.37 -12.57
C CYS A 96 -3.41 -9.10 -14.00
N GLN A 97 -3.28 -7.87 -14.47
CA GLN A 97 -3.50 -7.46 -15.86
C GLN A 97 -2.15 -7.02 -16.46
N PRO A 98 -2.03 -6.86 -17.76
CA PRO A 98 -0.89 -6.16 -18.30
C PRO A 98 -0.72 -4.83 -17.55
N GLU A 99 0.46 -4.61 -16.95
CA GLU A 99 0.70 -3.46 -16.10
C GLU A 99 0.54 -2.16 -16.89
N ASP A 100 -0.28 -1.24 -16.37
CA ASP A 100 -0.38 0.14 -16.84
C ASP A 100 0.67 0.99 -16.12
N LEU A 101 1.92 0.85 -16.57
CA LEU A 101 3.05 1.63 -16.08
C LEU A 101 3.11 2.94 -16.86
N ARG A 102 3.03 4.05 -16.16
CA ARG A 102 3.08 5.37 -16.76
C ARG A 102 4.31 6.12 -16.31
N ARG A 103 4.80 6.94 -17.25
CA ARG A 103 5.87 7.88 -16.93
C ARG A 103 5.29 9.08 -16.20
N VAL A 104 5.76 9.29 -14.98
CA VAL A 104 5.47 10.47 -14.19
C VAL A 104 6.78 11.18 -13.91
N ASN A 105 6.99 12.33 -14.58
CA ASN A 105 8.27 13.06 -14.60
C ASN A 105 9.41 12.15 -15.11
N LYS A 106 10.40 11.82 -14.26
CA LYS A 106 11.54 10.97 -14.60
C LYS A 106 11.35 9.50 -14.22
N ARG A 107 10.28 9.16 -13.50
CA ARG A 107 9.93 7.78 -13.18
C ARG A 107 9.11 7.20 -14.32
N ASP A 108 9.54 6.04 -14.83
CA ASP A 108 8.86 5.32 -15.91
C ASP A 108 8.01 4.14 -15.40
N ASP A 109 7.86 4.03 -14.07
CA ASP A 109 7.41 2.84 -13.36
C ASP A 109 6.30 3.10 -12.34
N VAL A 110 5.46 4.10 -12.56
CA VAL A 110 4.28 4.35 -11.72
C VAL A 110 3.13 3.48 -12.21
N LEU A 111 2.62 2.60 -11.35
CA LEU A 111 1.55 1.66 -11.66
C LEU A 111 0.17 2.29 -11.42
N PHE A 112 -0.71 2.25 -12.43
CA PHE A 112 -2.06 2.80 -12.35
C PHE A 112 -3.17 1.75 -12.29
N ASN A 113 -2.83 0.45 -12.43
CA ASN A 113 -3.81 -0.63 -12.42
C ASN A 113 -3.47 -1.79 -11.48
N PRO A 114 -3.12 -1.55 -10.21
CA PRO A 114 -2.98 -2.64 -9.24
C PRO A 114 -4.30 -3.39 -9.08
N SER A 115 -4.21 -4.70 -8.83
CA SER A 115 -5.37 -5.56 -8.51
C SER A 115 -5.57 -5.68 -7.00
N ALA A 116 -4.48 -5.71 -6.23
CA ALA A 116 -4.52 -5.72 -4.77
C ALA A 116 -3.37 -4.91 -4.19
N VAL A 117 -3.59 -4.33 -3.01
CA VAL A 117 -2.57 -3.65 -2.22
C VAL A 117 -2.63 -4.10 -0.75
N PHE A 118 -1.47 -4.06 -0.09
CA PHE A 118 -1.33 -4.37 1.32
C PHE A 118 -0.60 -3.24 2.03
N GLU A 119 -1.10 -2.89 3.21
CA GLU A 119 -0.47 -1.94 4.13
C GLU A 119 -0.26 -2.62 5.48
N VAL A 120 0.96 -2.61 5.97
CA VAL A 120 1.28 -3.10 7.32
C VAL A 120 1.17 -1.92 8.27
N LEU A 121 0.14 -1.94 9.09
CA LEU A 121 -0.21 -0.83 9.97
C LEU A 121 0.76 -0.69 11.13
N SER A 122 1.20 0.54 11.38
CA SER A 122 1.89 0.95 12.60
C SER A 122 1.05 1.98 13.35
N SER A 123 1.28 2.12 14.64
CA SER A 123 0.56 3.12 15.46
C SER A 123 0.74 4.56 14.98
N SER A 124 1.76 4.83 14.16
CA SER A 124 2.05 6.17 13.64
C SER A 124 1.32 6.50 12.33
N ASN A 125 0.87 5.51 11.58
CA ASN A 125 0.25 5.70 10.25
C ASN A 125 -1.14 5.08 10.11
N GLU A 126 -1.65 4.37 11.14
CA GLU A 126 -2.92 3.64 11.09
C GLU A 126 -4.09 4.50 10.60
N ASP A 127 -4.25 5.71 11.15
CA ASP A 127 -5.33 6.62 10.74
C ASP A 127 -5.19 7.09 9.28
N TYR A 128 -3.97 7.34 8.82
CA TYR A 128 -3.70 7.74 7.45
C TYR A 128 -3.97 6.59 6.47
N ASP A 129 -3.44 5.41 6.75
CA ASP A 129 -3.59 4.24 5.89
C ASP A 129 -5.06 3.79 5.83
N GLN A 130 -5.73 3.65 6.97
CA GLN A 130 -7.12 3.16 7.02
C GLN A 130 -8.15 4.16 6.51
N LYS A 131 -7.92 5.47 6.59
CA LYS A 131 -8.88 6.47 6.17
C LYS A 131 -8.55 7.05 4.80
N THR A 132 -7.34 7.59 4.66
CA THR A 132 -6.95 8.30 3.44
C THR A 132 -6.60 7.35 2.31
N LYS A 133 -5.70 6.38 2.55
CA LYS A 133 -5.29 5.43 1.51
C LYS A 133 -6.43 4.49 1.11
N LEU A 134 -7.26 4.03 2.06
CA LEU A 134 -8.44 3.23 1.72
C LEU A 134 -9.30 3.94 0.67
N SER A 135 -9.65 5.21 0.92
CA SER A 135 -10.48 5.99 0.00
C SER A 135 -9.82 6.15 -1.38
N LEU A 136 -8.50 6.35 -1.42
CA LEU A 136 -7.75 6.44 -2.67
C LEU A 136 -7.75 5.13 -3.45
N TYR A 137 -7.42 4.01 -2.78
CA TYR A 137 -7.39 2.70 -3.43
C TYR A 137 -8.75 2.27 -3.98
N GLN A 138 -9.83 2.68 -3.31
CA GLN A 138 -11.19 2.41 -3.77
C GLN A 138 -11.54 3.12 -5.10
N LEU A 139 -10.84 4.20 -5.46
CA LEU A 139 -11.02 4.90 -6.74
C LEU A 139 -10.40 4.14 -7.92
N ILE A 140 -9.43 3.26 -7.69
CA ILE A 140 -8.74 2.54 -8.76
C ILE A 140 -9.69 1.49 -9.38
N PRO A 141 -9.99 1.57 -10.69
CA PRO A 141 -10.97 0.67 -11.32
C PRO A 141 -10.59 -0.81 -11.28
N SER A 142 -9.29 -1.12 -11.39
CA SER A 142 -8.74 -2.49 -11.39
C SER A 142 -8.63 -3.10 -9.99
N MET A 143 -8.73 -2.28 -8.93
CA MET A 143 -8.58 -2.73 -7.56
C MET A 143 -9.73 -3.65 -7.15
N THR A 144 -9.39 -4.85 -6.70
CA THR A 144 -10.35 -5.82 -6.16
C THR A 144 -10.18 -6.06 -4.68
N ASP A 145 -8.97 -5.89 -4.16
CA ASP A 145 -8.62 -6.22 -2.78
C ASP A 145 -7.72 -5.17 -2.13
N ILE A 146 -8.07 -4.73 -0.92
CA ILE A 146 -7.27 -3.82 -0.10
C ILE A 146 -7.12 -4.46 1.28
N VAL A 147 -5.89 -4.66 1.72
CA VAL A 147 -5.59 -5.43 2.93
C VAL A 147 -4.77 -4.61 3.90
N PHE A 148 -5.28 -4.45 5.10
CA PHE A 148 -4.57 -3.82 6.22
C PHE A 148 -4.16 -4.89 7.23
N VAL A 149 -2.85 -5.01 7.48
CA VAL A 149 -2.25 -6.02 8.34
C VAL A 149 -1.70 -5.35 9.58
N ARG A 150 -2.18 -5.71 10.76
CA ARG A 150 -1.66 -5.17 12.02
C ARG A 150 -0.29 -5.77 12.33
N GLN A 151 0.65 -4.93 12.76
CA GLN A 151 1.98 -5.41 13.19
C GLN A 151 2.06 -5.73 14.69
N ASP A 152 1.07 -5.30 15.47
CA ASP A 152 1.03 -5.38 16.94
C ASP A 152 0.04 -6.44 17.47
N SER A 153 -0.69 -7.08 16.57
CA SER A 153 -1.65 -8.14 16.88
C SER A 153 -1.93 -9.00 15.65
N ILE A 154 -2.40 -10.24 15.87
CA ILE A 154 -2.76 -11.16 14.78
C ILE A 154 -4.15 -10.79 14.29
N GLU A 155 -4.22 -9.76 13.48
CA GLU A 155 -5.45 -9.24 12.91
C GLU A 155 -5.20 -8.63 11.53
N ILE A 156 -6.10 -8.94 10.59
CA ILE A 156 -6.09 -8.40 9.23
C ILE A 156 -7.49 -7.91 8.89
N VAL A 157 -7.59 -6.70 8.38
CA VAL A 157 -8.83 -6.16 7.79
C VAL A 157 -8.69 -6.19 6.27
N HIS A 158 -9.55 -6.94 5.61
CA HIS A 158 -9.56 -7.13 4.16
C HIS A 158 -10.83 -6.55 3.56
N TRP A 159 -10.67 -5.61 2.64
CA TRP A 159 -11.72 -5.04 1.83
C TRP A 159 -11.71 -5.68 0.44
N THR A 160 -12.85 -6.23 0.03
CA THR A 160 -13.02 -6.86 -1.29
C THR A 160 -14.10 -6.14 -2.06
N ARG A 161 -13.87 -5.88 -3.35
CA ARG A 161 -14.88 -5.32 -4.26
C ARG A 161 -15.72 -6.44 -4.86
N LEU A 162 -17.01 -6.48 -4.51
CA LEU A 162 -17.98 -7.42 -5.05
C LEU A 162 -19.11 -6.66 -5.74
N THR A 163 -19.35 -6.94 -7.02
CA THR A 163 -20.44 -6.32 -7.81
C THR A 163 -20.46 -4.77 -7.73
N GLY A 164 -19.27 -4.15 -7.57
CA GLY A 164 -19.10 -2.71 -7.49
C GLY A 164 -19.16 -2.12 -6.06
N GLU A 165 -19.52 -2.92 -5.07
CA GLU A 165 -19.55 -2.51 -3.66
C GLU A 165 -18.31 -3.03 -2.91
N TRP A 166 -17.85 -2.28 -1.89
CA TRP A 166 -16.77 -2.66 -1.02
C TRP A 166 -17.29 -3.29 0.27
N LEU A 167 -16.87 -4.51 0.53
CA LEU A 167 -17.18 -5.24 1.75
C LEU A 167 -15.91 -5.49 2.54
N SER A 168 -15.94 -5.28 3.86
CA SER A 168 -14.81 -5.59 4.73
C SER A 168 -15.05 -6.85 5.55
N ARG A 169 -13.96 -7.59 5.76
CA ARG A 169 -13.91 -8.74 6.66
C ARG A 169 -12.65 -8.68 7.51
N THR A 170 -12.82 -8.96 8.81
CA THR A 170 -11.70 -9.09 9.74
C THR A 170 -11.36 -10.55 9.95
N TYR A 171 -10.07 -10.86 9.87
CA TYR A 171 -9.50 -12.16 10.21
C TYR A 171 -8.64 -12.00 11.46
N ALA A 172 -8.80 -12.92 12.42
CA ALA A 172 -8.04 -12.92 13.67
C ALA A 172 -7.64 -14.34 14.05
N GLY A 173 -6.45 -14.46 14.68
CA GLY A 173 -5.89 -15.76 15.09
C GLY A 173 -5.08 -16.43 13.98
N LEU A 174 -4.08 -17.23 14.39
CA LEU A 174 -3.10 -17.84 13.47
C LEU A 174 -3.72 -18.88 12.52
N ASP A 175 -4.82 -19.52 12.90
CA ASP A 175 -5.54 -20.55 12.14
C ASP A 175 -6.52 -19.97 11.10
N ALA A 176 -6.76 -18.66 11.12
CA ALA A 176 -7.59 -18.01 10.12
C ALA A 176 -6.92 -18.04 8.73
N THR A 177 -7.74 -18.19 7.68
CA THR A 177 -7.28 -18.17 6.30
C THR A 177 -7.93 -17.02 5.56
N MET A 178 -7.12 -16.17 4.95
CA MET A 178 -7.52 -15.07 4.07
C MET A 178 -7.36 -15.52 2.61
N THR A 179 -8.28 -15.08 1.74
CA THR A 179 -8.16 -15.33 0.29
C THR A 179 -8.12 -14.00 -0.44
N VAL A 180 -7.06 -13.75 -1.21
CA VAL A 180 -6.86 -12.57 -2.07
C VAL A 180 -6.48 -13.07 -3.45
N LEU A 181 -7.17 -12.61 -4.51
CA LEU A 181 -6.89 -13.03 -5.90
C LEU A 181 -6.80 -14.56 -6.06
N ASP A 182 -7.73 -15.30 -5.45
CA ASP A 182 -7.76 -16.78 -5.40
C ASP A 182 -6.59 -17.45 -4.64
N CYS A 183 -5.69 -16.67 -4.03
CA CYS A 183 -4.62 -17.19 -3.16
C CYS A 183 -5.12 -17.30 -1.71
N ALA A 184 -5.27 -18.51 -1.22
CA ALA A 184 -5.65 -18.77 0.17
C ALA A 184 -4.38 -18.86 1.04
N ILE A 185 -4.20 -17.94 1.98
CA ILE A 185 -3.03 -17.85 2.85
C ILE A 185 -3.49 -17.88 4.30
N ILE A 186 -2.90 -18.78 5.08
CA ILE A 186 -3.14 -18.87 6.53
C ILE A 186 -2.37 -17.77 7.25
N LEU A 187 -2.97 -17.14 8.26
CA LEU A 187 -2.34 -16.03 8.99
C LEU A 187 -1.07 -16.47 9.71
N GLN A 188 -0.94 -17.76 10.09
CA GLN A 188 0.29 -18.30 10.65
C GLN A 188 1.52 -18.07 9.75
N ASP A 189 1.37 -18.11 8.42
CA ASP A 189 2.48 -17.89 7.50
C ASP A 189 2.79 -16.41 7.37
N ILE A 190 1.78 -15.53 7.39
CA ILE A 190 1.96 -14.08 7.38
C ILE A 190 2.69 -13.59 8.63
N TYR A 191 2.34 -14.12 9.81
CA TYR A 191 2.91 -13.72 11.10
C TYR A 191 4.08 -14.59 11.58
N ARG A 192 4.62 -15.46 10.72
CA ARG A 192 5.75 -16.32 11.05
C ARG A 192 6.97 -15.49 11.46
N GLY A 193 7.49 -15.75 12.67
CA GLY A 193 8.66 -15.07 13.22
C GLY A 193 8.40 -13.65 13.74
N VAL A 194 7.14 -13.22 13.79
CA VAL A 194 6.73 -11.95 14.41
C VAL A 194 6.55 -12.20 15.92
N THR A 195 7.01 -11.23 16.71
CA THR A 195 6.87 -11.26 18.19
C THR A 195 6.03 -10.05 18.60
N PHE A 196 4.98 -10.28 19.40
CA PHE A 196 4.04 -9.25 19.89
C PHE A 196 4.33 -8.88 21.33
#